data_f3beaef2813f6673a231f64d697fd068
#
_entry.id   f3beaef2813f6673a231f64d697fd068
#
_cell.length_a   1.000
_cell.length_b   1.000
_cell.length_c   1.000
_cell.angle_alpha   90.00
_cell.angle_beta   90.00
_cell.angle_gamma   90.00
#
_symmetry.space_group_name_H-M   'P 1'
#
loop_
_entity.id
_entity.type
_entity.pdbx_description
1 polymer ?
#
loop_
_entity_poly.entity_id
_entity_poly.type
_entity_poly.pdbx_seq_one_letter_code
_entity_poly.pdbx_strand_id
1 'polypeptide(L)' 'MQKKIYVVGMFDDGTASKVQDAVKAVASVTNVVANCEKSQVLVDYEDAGAEDAINNAISGCGVDVIG' A
#
# COMPACT_ATOMS: atom_id res chain seq x y z
N MET A 1 -12.12 -2.46 7.45
CA MET A 1 -11.83 -1.03 7.21
C MET A 1 -11.10 -0.86 5.89
N GLN A 2 -11.27 0.27 5.24
CA GLN A 2 -10.59 0.57 3.99
C GLN A 2 -9.85 1.89 4.10
N LYS A 3 -8.65 1.95 3.56
CA LYS A 3 -7.86 3.17 3.56
C LYS A 3 -7.31 3.42 2.17
N LYS A 4 -7.37 4.67 1.72
CA LYS A 4 -6.74 5.12 0.48
C LYS A 4 -5.45 5.83 0.87
N ILE A 5 -4.34 5.33 0.36
CA ILE A 5 -3.02 5.86 0.66
C ILE A 5 -2.42 6.44 -0.62
N TYR A 6 -2.01 7.69 -0.57
CA TYR A 6 -1.34 8.33 -1.70
C TYR A 6 0.17 8.16 -1.56
N VAL A 7 0.83 7.84 -2.68
CA VAL A 7 2.26 7.57 -2.70
C VAL A 7 2.94 8.32 -3.85
N VAL A 8 4.24 8.53 -3.71
CA VAL A 8 5.09 9.12 -4.75
C VAL A 8 6.15 8.10 -5.12
N GLY A 9 6.40 7.92 -6.40
CA GLY A 9 7.43 7.00 -6.89
C GLY A 9 6.91 5.70 -7.48
N MET A 10 5.59 5.50 -7.47
CA MET A 10 4.96 4.33 -8.06
C MET A 10 4.54 4.65 -9.50
N PHE A 11 5.51 4.55 -10.43
CA PHE A 11 5.30 4.99 -11.81
C PHE A 11 4.96 3.88 -12.80
N ASP A 12 5.14 2.62 -12.43
CA ASP A 12 4.89 1.51 -13.33
C ASP A 12 4.19 0.35 -12.62
N ASP A 13 3.67 -0.60 -13.42
CA ASP A 13 2.95 -1.75 -12.90
C ASP A 13 3.85 -2.67 -12.06
N GLY A 14 5.13 -2.74 -12.38
CA GLY A 14 6.07 -3.54 -11.61
C GLY A 14 6.21 -3.05 -10.18
N THR A 15 6.33 -1.73 -10.00
CA THR A 15 6.39 -1.11 -8.68
C THR A 15 5.06 -1.28 -7.94
N ALA A 16 3.94 -1.10 -8.66
CA ALA A 16 2.62 -1.28 -8.08
C ALA A 16 2.42 -2.71 -7.58
N SER A 17 2.85 -3.71 -8.34
CA SER A 17 2.79 -5.12 -7.92
C SER A 17 3.64 -5.38 -6.68
N LYS A 18 4.82 -4.78 -6.62
CA LYS A 18 5.71 -4.92 -5.46
C LYS A 18 5.06 -4.33 -4.20
N VAL A 19 4.46 -3.15 -4.32
CA VAL A 19 3.73 -2.51 -3.22
C VAL A 19 2.57 -3.40 -2.77
N GLN A 20 1.80 -3.91 -3.73
CA GLN A 20 0.67 -4.79 -3.45
C GLN A 20 1.12 -6.03 -2.66
N ASP A 21 2.17 -6.69 -3.12
CA ASP A 21 2.67 -7.90 -2.46
C ASP A 21 3.18 -7.59 -1.04
N ALA A 22 3.88 -6.48 -0.87
CA ALA A 22 4.41 -6.09 0.43
C ALA A 22 3.28 -5.80 1.43
N VAL A 23 2.25 -5.09 1.01
CA VAL A 23 1.12 -4.76 1.87
C VAL A 23 0.29 -6.00 2.17
N LYS A 24 0.13 -6.88 1.20
CA LYS A 24 -0.60 -8.14 1.37
C LYS A 24 0.02 -9.05 2.43
N ALA A 25 1.32 -8.90 2.65
CA ALA A 25 2.03 -9.66 3.67
C ALA A 25 1.70 -9.19 5.10
N VAL A 26 1.06 -8.04 5.26
CA VAL A 26 0.63 -7.56 6.58
C VAL A 26 -0.56 -8.40 7.03
N ALA A 27 -0.49 -8.91 8.26
CA ALA A 27 -1.40 -9.96 8.75
C ALA A 27 -2.89 -9.60 8.70
N SER A 28 -3.26 -8.35 8.99
CA SER A 28 -4.67 -7.97 9.03
C SER A 28 -5.20 -7.42 7.72
N VAL A 29 -4.38 -7.38 6.67
CA VAL A 29 -4.81 -6.93 5.34
C VAL A 29 -5.55 -8.04 4.63
N THR A 30 -6.76 -7.74 4.17
CA THR A 30 -7.61 -8.69 3.45
C THR A 30 -7.57 -8.46 1.94
N ASN A 31 -7.33 -7.23 1.50
CA ASN A 31 -7.22 -6.94 0.08
C ASN A 31 -6.39 -5.67 -0.16
N VAL A 32 -5.71 -5.61 -1.29
CA VAL A 32 -4.88 -4.46 -1.68
C VAL A 32 -5.04 -4.24 -3.17
N VAL A 33 -5.26 -2.99 -3.57
CA VAL A 33 -5.23 -2.58 -4.97
C VAL A 33 -4.30 -1.38 -5.11
N ALA A 34 -3.19 -1.54 -5.80
CA ALA A 34 -2.26 -0.46 -6.10
C ALA A 34 -2.54 0.06 -7.51
N ASN A 35 -2.70 1.38 -7.63
CA ASN A 35 -2.99 2.03 -8.90
C ASN A 35 -1.91 3.06 -9.21
N CYS A 36 -1.04 2.76 -10.17
CA CYS A 36 0.09 3.63 -10.51
C CYS A 36 -0.37 4.90 -11.26
N GLU A 37 -1.47 4.86 -11.99
CA GLU A 37 -1.98 6.03 -12.69
C GLU A 37 -2.45 7.11 -11.72
N LYS A 38 -3.05 6.70 -10.61
CA LYS A 38 -3.57 7.61 -9.60
C LYS A 38 -2.60 7.80 -8.44
N SER A 39 -1.47 7.10 -8.46
CA SER A 39 -0.49 7.12 -7.38
C SER A 39 -1.12 6.82 -6.01
N GLN A 40 -2.00 5.83 -5.98
CA GLN A 40 -2.73 5.48 -4.76
C GLN A 40 -2.76 3.97 -4.53
N VAL A 41 -2.89 3.61 -3.27
CA VAL A 41 -3.05 2.22 -2.83
C VAL A 41 -4.31 2.14 -1.99
N LEU A 42 -5.24 1.28 -2.39
CA LEU A 42 -6.45 1.00 -1.62
C LEU A 42 -6.22 -0.27 -0.83
N VAL A 43 -6.36 -0.18 0.48
CA VAL A 43 -6.10 -1.30 1.39
C VAL A 43 -7.33 -1.58 2.22
N ASP A 44 -7.78 -2.84 2.19
CA ASP A 44 -8.81 -3.34 3.10
C ASP A 44 -8.12 -4.11 4.22
N TYR A 45 -8.40 -3.74 5.46
CA TYR A 45 -7.79 -4.37 6.63
C TYR A 45 -8.79 -4.41 7.78
N GLU A 46 -8.55 -5.31 8.74
CA GLU A 46 -9.49 -5.53 9.85
C GLU A 46 -9.06 -4.86 11.14
N ASP A 47 -7.77 -4.60 11.31
CA ASP A 47 -7.22 -4.05 12.56
C ASP A 47 -6.63 -2.66 12.29
N ALA A 48 -7.17 -1.63 12.94
CA ALA A 48 -6.68 -0.26 12.82
C ALA A 48 -5.19 -0.14 13.22
N GLY A 49 -4.71 -1.00 14.09
CA GLY A 49 -3.30 -1.03 14.47
C GLY A 49 -2.36 -1.44 13.34
N ALA A 50 -2.90 -1.99 12.25
CA ALA A 50 -2.09 -2.38 11.10
C ALA A 50 -1.65 -1.20 10.23
N GLU A 51 -2.18 0.00 10.45
CA GLU A 51 -1.86 1.15 9.59
C GLU A 51 -0.38 1.47 9.54
N ASP A 52 0.31 1.41 10.67
CA ASP A 52 1.76 1.65 10.71
C ASP A 52 2.52 0.58 9.92
N ALA A 53 2.13 -0.67 10.07
CA ALA A 53 2.75 -1.77 9.33
C ALA A 53 2.51 -1.64 7.82
N ILE A 54 1.31 -1.20 7.43
CA ILE A 54 0.97 -0.97 6.04
C ILE A 54 1.86 0.14 5.46
N ASN A 55 1.98 1.27 6.17
CA ASN A 55 2.81 2.38 5.73
C ASN A 55 4.28 1.97 5.62
N ASN A 56 4.79 1.21 6.58
CA ASN A 56 6.16 0.71 6.55
C ASN A 56 6.39 -0.24 5.38
N ALA A 57 5.42 -1.11 5.10
CA ALA A 57 5.51 -2.03 3.96
C ALA A 57 5.61 -1.27 2.63
N ILE A 58 4.80 -0.23 2.48
CA ILE A 58 4.81 0.60 1.27
C ILE A 58 6.14 1.34 1.15
N SER A 59 6.60 1.97 2.22
CA SER A 59 7.86 2.71 2.23
C SER A 59 9.06 1.81 1.90
N GLY A 60 9.01 0.56 2.34
CA GLY A 60 10.05 -0.42 2.06
C GLY A 60 10.17 -0.81 0.59
N CYS A 61 9.19 -0.44 -0.24
CA CYS A 61 9.22 -0.72 -1.68
C CYS A 61 9.91 0.38 -2.49
N GLY A 62 10.42 1.41 -1.82
CA GLY A 62 11.10 2.51 -2.52
C GLY A 62 10.17 3.63 -2.97
N VAL A 63 8.93 3.64 -2.49
CA VAL A 63 7.99 4.73 -2.74
C VAL A 63 7.74 5.50 -1.44
N ASP A 64 7.35 6.76 -1.55
CA ASP A 64 7.07 7.61 -0.40
C ASP A 64 5.58 7.70 -0.15
N VAL A 65 5.17 7.54 1.10
CA VAL A 65 3.77 7.69 1.51
C VAL A 65 3.53 9.16 1.83
N ILE A 66 2.55 9.77 1.19
CA ILE A 66 2.25 11.19 1.37
C ILE A 66 0.86 11.46 1.93
N GLY A 67 0.04 10.42 2.11
CA GLY A 67 -1.27 10.69 2.68
C GLY A 67 -2.13 9.52 3.00
#